data_a4835bfabf123e46856e581c8ad16469
#
_entry.id   a4835bfabf123e46856e581c8ad16469
#
_cell.length_a   1.000
_cell.length_b   1.000
_cell.length_c   1.000
_cell.angle_alpha   90.00
_cell.angle_beta   90.00
_cell.angle_gamma   90.00
#
_symmetry.space_group_name_H-M   'P 1'
#
loop_
_entity.id
_entity.type
_entity.pdbx_description
1 polymer ?
#
loop_
_entity_poly.entity_id
_entity_poly.type
_entity_poly.pdbx_seq_one_letter_code
_entity_poly.pdbx_strand_id
1 'polypeptide(L)'
;MLVEQIHLTVMLLVTGLILVALETTALSRIRIPLFGWQAAAPSLGLLFSMAVGFLHGEREGGITGLLCGWLSNATTEGSVMLFPLLYFLCGYLSGAVGKRSLAHNLPSFGVFAAIGGGCKCLMAILTAAVDLKALPPATWVWRGLIPPWILTILFSAVVYGIVKGEQWILKPKA
;
A
#
# COMPACT_ATOMS: atom_id res chain seq x y z
N MET A 1 -0.91 29.01 -4.96
CA MET A 1 -1.50 27.82 -5.65
C MET A 1 -0.43 26.89 -6.23
N LEU A 2 0.40 27.31 -7.21
CA LEU A 2 1.38 26.39 -7.86
C LEU A 2 2.48 25.93 -6.90
N VAL A 3 2.99 26.80 -6.05
CA VAL A 3 4.02 26.48 -5.04
C VAL A 3 3.48 25.53 -3.97
N GLU A 4 2.23 25.69 -3.53
CA GLU A 4 1.61 24.80 -2.55
C GLU A 4 1.37 23.40 -3.11
N GLN A 5 0.97 23.29 -4.37
CA GLN A 5 0.85 21.99 -5.04
C GLN A 5 2.19 21.28 -5.18
N ILE A 6 3.26 22.02 -5.47
CA ILE A 6 4.61 21.45 -5.57
C ILE A 6 5.06 20.95 -4.18
N HIS A 7 4.84 21.73 -3.12
CA HIS A 7 5.17 21.30 -1.75
C HIS A 7 4.41 20.04 -1.34
N LEU A 8 3.10 19.97 -1.61
CA LEU A 8 2.29 18.80 -1.33
C LEU A 8 2.83 17.56 -2.07
N THR A 9 3.11 17.72 -3.37
CA THR A 9 3.62 16.61 -4.19
C THR A 9 4.97 16.12 -3.67
N VAL A 10 5.86 17.02 -3.31
CA VAL A 10 7.19 16.67 -2.78
C VAL A 10 7.06 15.98 -1.41
N MET A 11 6.22 16.47 -0.50
CA MET A 11 5.96 15.82 0.78
C MET A 11 5.43 14.41 0.58
N LEU A 12 4.42 14.23 -0.25
CA LEU A 12 3.85 12.91 -0.56
C LEU A 12 4.89 11.95 -1.15
N LEU A 13 5.76 12.44 -2.05
CA LEU A 13 6.83 11.62 -2.62
C LEU A 13 7.85 11.19 -1.56
N VAL A 14 8.28 12.11 -0.70
CA VAL A 14 9.24 11.82 0.38
C VAL A 14 8.64 10.84 1.39
N THR A 15 7.40 11.06 1.81
CA THR A 15 6.71 10.16 2.74
C THR A 15 6.52 8.76 2.13
N GLY A 16 6.13 8.68 0.86
CA GLY A 16 6.02 7.41 0.15
C GLY A 16 7.34 6.65 0.06
N LEU A 17 8.42 7.36 -0.25
CA LEU A 17 9.77 6.79 -0.31
C LEU A 17 10.23 6.27 1.06
N ILE A 18 9.99 7.02 2.13
CA ILE A 18 10.30 6.60 3.50
C ILE A 18 9.50 5.35 3.89
N LEU A 19 8.20 5.31 3.58
CA LEU A 19 7.34 4.17 3.91
C LEU A 19 7.76 2.90 3.15
N VAL A 20 8.09 3.00 1.86
CA VAL A 20 8.58 1.85 1.09
C VAL A 20 9.96 1.41 1.59
N ALA A 21 10.86 2.35 1.93
CA ALA A 21 12.15 2.02 2.51
C ALA A 21 12.00 1.31 3.87
N LEU A 22 11.06 1.74 4.73
CA LEU A 22 10.72 1.07 5.98
C LEU A 22 10.15 -0.33 5.75
N GLU A 23 9.27 -0.50 4.76
CA GLU A 23 8.72 -1.81 4.38
C GLU A 23 9.86 -2.78 4.00
N THR A 24 10.77 -2.34 3.16
CA THR A 24 11.80 -3.22 2.58
C THR A 24 12.99 -3.47 3.50
N THR A 25 13.35 -2.51 4.37
CA THR A 25 14.55 -2.63 5.21
C THR A 25 14.25 -3.06 6.63
N ALA A 26 13.35 -2.37 7.32
CA ALA A 26 13.08 -2.60 8.73
C ALA A 26 12.05 -3.71 8.95
N LEU A 27 10.90 -3.59 8.29
CA LEU A 27 9.78 -4.50 8.54
C LEU A 27 9.98 -5.88 7.91
N SER A 28 10.70 -5.98 6.79
CA SER A 28 11.03 -7.26 6.17
C SER A 28 11.93 -8.15 7.04
N ARG A 29 12.68 -7.57 7.99
CA ARG A 29 13.54 -8.28 8.91
C ARG A 29 12.83 -8.73 10.20
N ILE A 30 11.64 -8.20 10.48
CA ILE A 30 10.89 -8.57 11.67
C ILE A 30 10.29 -9.95 11.46
N ARG A 31 10.91 -10.94 12.07
CA ARG A 31 10.36 -12.30 12.17
C ARG A 31 9.53 -12.37 13.45
N ILE A 32 8.23 -12.50 13.30
CA ILE A 32 7.34 -12.73 14.43
C ILE A 32 7.29 -14.24 14.64
N PRO A 33 7.93 -14.81 15.68
CA PRO A 33 7.96 -16.26 15.88
C PRO A 33 6.60 -16.84 16.32
N LEU A 34 5.61 -15.97 16.58
CA LEU A 34 4.24 -16.41 16.91
C LEU A 34 3.63 -17.17 15.72
N PHE A 35 3.17 -18.37 15.99
CA PHE A 35 2.51 -19.27 15.02
C PHE A 35 3.38 -19.76 13.85
N GLY A 36 4.72 -19.66 13.94
CA GLY A 36 5.62 -20.09 12.86
C GLY A 36 5.53 -19.23 11.60
N TRP A 37 5.10 -17.96 11.75
CA TRP A 37 5.03 -17.01 10.67
C TRP A 37 6.44 -16.58 10.25
N GLN A 38 6.71 -16.71 8.97
CA GLN A 38 7.93 -16.17 8.38
C GLN A 38 7.75 -14.65 8.17
N ALA A 39 8.88 -13.92 8.05
CA ALA A 39 8.90 -12.47 7.95
C ALA A 39 7.67 -11.85 7.26
N ALA A 40 6.86 -11.15 8.04
CA ALA A 40 5.60 -10.57 7.56
C ALA A 40 5.73 -9.05 7.53
N ALA A 41 6.10 -8.49 6.37
CA ALA A 41 6.10 -7.05 6.19
C ALA A 41 4.72 -6.57 5.70
N PRO A 42 4.11 -5.57 6.37
CA PRO A 42 2.90 -4.94 5.87
C PRO A 42 3.21 -4.17 4.58
N SER A 43 2.24 -4.07 3.67
CA SER A 43 2.42 -3.36 2.40
C SER A 43 2.18 -1.85 2.58
N LEU A 44 3.16 -1.15 3.17
CA LEU A 44 3.04 0.27 3.47
C LEU A 44 2.93 1.14 2.22
N GLY A 45 3.69 0.82 1.17
CA GLY A 45 3.62 1.54 -0.11
C GLY A 45 2.24 1.41 -0.77
N LEU A 46 1.62 0.23 -0.71
CA LEU A 46 0.25 0.03 -1.20
C LEU A 46 -0.75 0.84 -0.38
N LEU A 47 -0.68 0.76 0.95
CA LEU A 47 -1.56 1.51 1.85
C LEU A 47 -1.44 3.02 1.63
N PHE A 48 -0.22 3.50 1.45
CA PHE A 48 0.04 4.91 1.22
C PHE A 48 -0.60 5.40 -0.09
N SER A 49 -0.40 4.66 -1.19
CA SER A 49 -1.02 5.02 -2.48
C SER A 49 -2.54 5.04 -2.40
N MET A 50 -3.14 4.09 -1.68
CA MET A 50 -4.58 4.04 -1.45
C MET A 50 -5.06 5.18 -0.55
N ALA A 51 -4.32 5.55 0.50
CA ALA A 51 -4.65 6.66 1.39
C ALA A 51 -4.58 8.00 0.66
N VAL A 52 -3.54 8.21 -0.17
CA VAL A 52 -3.42 9.38 -1.02
C VAL A 52 -4.59 9.44 -2.02
N GLY A 53 -4.90 8.33 -2.68
CA GLY A 53 -6.05 8.25 -3.57
C GLY A 53 -7.34 8.62 -2.85
N PHE A 54 -7.62 8.02 -1.72
CA PHE A 54 -8.82 8.21 -0.94
C PHE A 54 -9.01 9.66 -0.45
N LEU A 55 -7.93 10.33 -0.08
CA LEU A 55 -7.96 11.68 0.51
C LEU A 55 -7.73 12.81 -0.52
N HIS A 56 -6.87 12.62 -1.50
CA HIS A 56 -6.48 13.65 -2.47
C HIS A 56 -7.12 13.45 -3.85
N GLY A 57 -7.42 12.22 -4.23
CA GLY A 57 -8.11 11.91 -5.47
C GLY A 57 -7.44 10.83 -6.30
N GLU A 58 -8.15 10.43 -7.36
CA GLU A 58 -7.79 9.28 -8.19
C GLU A 58 -6.44 9.45 -8.92
N ARG A 59 -6.13 10.66 -9.39
CA ARG A 59 -4.88 10.92 -10.15
C ARG A 59 -3.67 10.83 -9.25
N GLU A 60 -3.72 11.50 -8.10
CA GLU A 60 -2.64 11.49 -7.11
C GLU A 60 -2.41 10.08 -6.55
N GLY A 61 -3.49 9.37 -6.24
CA GLY A 61 -3.42 7.98 -5.79
C GLY A 61 -2.83 7.04 -6.85
N GLY A 62 -3.20 7.22 -8.12
CA GLY A 62 -2.64 6.44 -9.22
C GLY A 62 -1.15 6.70 -9.42
N ILE A 63 -0.72 7.96 -9.49
CA ILE A 63 0.68 8.33 -9.69
C ILE A 63 1.55 7.84 -8.52
N THR A 64 1.13 8.09 -7.28
CA THR A 64 1.86 7.60 -6.09
C THR A 64 1.89 6.08 -6.05
N GLY A 65 0.80 5.41 -6.45
CA GLY A 65 0.75 3.95 -6.57
C GLY A 65 1.76 3.41 -7.57
N LEU A 66 1.86 4.01 -8.75
CA LEU A 66 2.83 3.61 -9.77
C LEU A 66 4.26 3.76 -9.28
N LEU A 67 4.59 4.87 -8.62
CA LEU A 67 5.92 5.13 -8.08
C LEU A 67 6.27 4.17 -6.93
N CYS A 68 5.37 4.01 -5.94
CA CYS A 68 5.57 3.08 -4.82
C CYS A 68 5.67 1.63 -5.32
N GLY A 69 4.84 1.25 -6.29
CA GLY A 69 4.87 -0.08 -6.88
C GLY A 69 6.17 -0.35 -7.64
N TRP A 70 6.69 0.65 -8.36
CA TRP A 70 7.96 0.52 -9.08
C TRP A 70 9.14 0.39 -8.11
N LEU A 71 9.13 1.18 -7.05
CA LEU A 71 10.14 1.11 -6.00
C LEU A 71 10.10 -0.23 -5.25
N SER A 72 8.91 -0.71 -4.90
CA SER A 72 8.73 -2.04 -4.31
C SER A 72 9.18 -3.16 -5.24
N ASN A 73 8.93 -3.02 -6.54
CA ASN A 73 9.37 -3.99 -7.56
C ASN A 73 10.90 -4.05 -7.69
N ALA A 74 11.57 -2.90 -7.62
CA ALA A 74 13.03 -2.81 -7.70
C ALA A 74 13.75 -3.47 -6.51
N THR A 75 13.06 -3.59 -5.37
CA THR A 75 13.62 -4.18 -4.14
C THR A 75 13.28 -5.66 -3.97
N THR A 76 12.38 -6.20 -4.80
CA THR A 76 11.94 -7.60 -4.73
C THR A 76 12.51 -8.39 -5.89
N GLU A 77 13.43 -9.30 -5.63
CA GLU A 77 14.02 -10.17 -6.65
C GLU A 77 12.96 -11.05 -7.33
N GLY A 78 12.98 -11.09 -8.66
CA GLY A 78 12.12 -11.97 -9.46
C GLY A 78 10.67 -11.49 -9.65
N SER A 79 10.35 -10.26 -9.30
CA SER A 79 8.99 -9.76 -9.44
C SER A 79 8.64 -9.42 -10.89
N VAL A 80 7.51 -9.93 -11.33
CA VAL A 80 6.88 -9.56 -12.59
C VAL A 80 6.45 -8.08 -12.51
N MET A 81 6.55 -7.33 -13.63
CA MET A 81 6.13 -5.91 -13.71
C MET A 81 4.65 -5.64 -13.38
N LEU A 82 3.97 -6.57 -12.73
CA LEU A 82 2.56 -6.45 -12.35
C LEU A 82 2.34 -5.64 -11.07
N PHE A 83 3.34 -5.55 -10.17
CA PHE A 83 3.18 -4.80 -8.92
C PHE A 83 2.96 -3.30 -9.13
N PRO A 84 3.71 -2.59 -10.00
CA PRO A 84 3.41 -1.19 -10.29
C PRO A 84 2.01 -0.95 -10.81
N LEU A 85 1.51 -1.85 -11.67
CA LEU A 85 0.16 -1.78 -12.20
C LEU A 85 -0.90 -2.01 -11.13
N LEU A 86 -0.67 -2.99 -10.25
CA LEU A 86 -1.56 -3.27 -9.11
C LEU A 86 -1.66 -2.08 -8.17
N TYR A 87 -0.52 -1.50 -7.79
CA TYR A 87 -0.48 -0.34 -6.90
C TYR A 87 -1.14 0.88 -7.54
N PHE A 88 -0.91 1.11 -8.84
CA PHE A 88 -1.59 2.14 -9.61
C PHE A 88 -3.11 1.95 -9.56
N LEU A 89 -3.60 0.75 -9.89
CA LEU A 89 -5.03 0.44 -9.91
C LEU A 89 -5.66 0.60 -8.53
N CYS A 90 -5.04 0.08 -7.48
CA CYS A 90 -5.54 0.20 -6.11
C CYS A 90 -5.60 1.66 -5.66
N GLY A 91 -4.56 2.46 -5.94
CA GLY A 91 -4.53 3.89 -5.62
C GLY A 91 -5.59 4.67 -6.41
N TYR A 92 -5.73 4.42 -7.71
CA TYR A 92 -6.70 5.06 -8.57
C TYR A 92 -8.14 4.72 -8.15
N LEU A 93 -8.46 3.43 -7.98
CA LEU A 93 -9.79 2.97 -7.58
C LEU A 93 -10.17 3.49 -6.18
N SER A 94 -9.23 3.49 -5.24
CA SER A 94 -9.44 4.07 -3.91
C SER A 94 -9.83 5.55 -4.01
N GLY A 95 -9.21 6.31 -4.91
CA GLY A 95 -9.55 7.71 -5.17
C GLY A 95 -10.90 7.89 -5.86
N ALA A 96 -11.21 7.07 -6.86
CA ALA A 96 -12.49 7.11 -7.56
C ALA A 96 -13.67 6.81 -6.63
N VAL A 97 -13.50 5.86 -5.70
CA VAL A 97 -14.53 5.55 -4.70
C VAL A 97 -14.53 6.56 -3.57
N GLY A 98 -13.37 7.05 -3.13
CA GLY A 98 -13.26 8.10 -2.10
C GLY A 98 -14.06 9.35 -2.46
N LYS A 99 -14.03 9.77 -3.73
CA LYS A 99 -14.85 10.89 -4.23
C LYS A 99 -16.37 10.65 -4.15
N ARG A 100 -16.79 9.39 -4.27
CA ARG A 100 -18.21 9.01 -4.22
C ARG A 100 -18.70 8.69 -2.81
N SER A 101 -17.79 8.33 -1.92
CA SER A 101 -18.10 8.00 -0.54
C SER A 101 -18.28 9.29 0.26
N LEU A 102 -19.49 9.49 0.81
CA LEU A 102 -19.83 10.64 1.66
C LEU A 102 -19.05 10.67 2.98
N ALA A 103 -18.42 9.57 3.37
CA ALA A 103 -17.72 9.44 4.63
C ALA A 103 -16.24 9.11 4.41
N HIS A 104 -15.39 10.12 4.47
CA HIS A 104 -13.93 9.96 4.55
C HIS A 104 -13.52 9.49 5.96
N ASN A 105 -14.03 8.32 6.36
CA ASN A 105 -13.83 7.75 7.68
C ASN A 105 -12.80 6.63 7.64
N LEU A 106 -12.08 6.48 8.75
CA LEU A 106 -11.09 5.42 8.96
C LEU A 106 -11.64 3.99 8.67
N PRO A 107 -12.86 3.60 9.13
CA PRO A 107 -13.38 2.27 8.86
C PRO A 107 -13.61 2.01 7.36
N SER A 108 -14.08 3.01 6.61
CA SER A 108 -14.23 2.88 5.14
C SER A 108 -12.88 2.64 4.48
N PHE A 109 -11.84 3.37 4.87
CA PHE A 109 -10.49 3.15 4.39
C PHE A 109 -9.96 1.76 4.76
N GLY A 110 -10.25 1.25 5.96
CA GLY A 110 -9.87 -0.09 6.41
C GLY A 110 -10.41 -1.20 5.51
N VAL A 111 -11.65 -1.06 5.03
CA VAL A 111 -12.26 -2.01 4.06
C VAL A 111 -11.49 -1.99 2.73
N PHE A 112 -11.15 -0.80 2.22
CA PHE A 112 -10.33 -0.68 1.01
C PHE A 112 -8.94 -1.27 1.19
N ALA A 113 -8.30 -1.02 2.34
CA ALA A 113 -7.01 -1.60 2.67
C ALA A 113 -7.05 -3.14 2.70
N ALA A 114 -8.13 -3.71 3.23
CA ALA A 114 -8.34 -5.16 3.24
C ALA A 114 -8.48 -5.72 1.81
N ILE A 115 -9.25 -5.05 0.95
CA ILE A 115 -9.41 -5.44 -0.47
C ILE A 115 -8.09 -5.31 -1.22
N GLY A 116 -7.39 -4.19 -1.10
CA GLY A 116 -6.10 -3.97 -1.77
C GLY A 116 -5.03 -4.97 -1.33
N GLY A 117 -4.94 -5.24 -0.03
CA GLY A 117 -4.06 -6.28 0.51
C GLY A 117 -4.44 -7.69 0.00
N GLY A 118 -5.74 -7.99 -0.10
CA GLY A 118 -6.25 -9.23 -0.70
C GLY A 118 -5.86 -9.36 -2.18
N CYS A 119 -5.97 -8.29 -2.97
CA CYS A 119 -5.52 -8.28 -4.36
C CYS A 119 -4.00 -8.53 -4.48
N LYS A 120 -3.19 -7.95 -3.58
CA LYS A 120 -1.75 -8.25 -3.53
C LYS A 120 -1.48 -9.71 -3.21
N CYS A 121 -2.20 -10.31 -2.26
CA CYS A 121 -2.09 -11.73 -1.95
C CYS A 121 -2.47 -12.61 -3.16
N LEU A 122 -3.56 -12.30 -3.85
CA LEU A 122 -3.97 -13.02 -5.06
C LEU A 122 -2.90 -12.93 -6.15
N MET A 123 -2.34 -11.75 -6.38
CA MET A 123 -1.24 -11.58 -7.35
C MET A 123 0.00 -12.39 -6.96
N ALA A 124 0.35 -12.43 -5.67
CA ALA A 124 1.47 -13.25 -5.20
C ALA A 124 1.22 -14.76 -5.40
N ILE A 125 -0.02 -15.23 -5.24
CA ILE A 125 -0.39 -16.63 -5.54
C ILE A 125 -0.28 -16.91 -7.04
N LEU A 126 -0.78 -15.99 -7.87
CA LEU A 126 -0.73 -16.14 -9.33
C LEU A 126 0.70 -16.15 -9.86
N THR A 127 1.55 -15.25 -9.39
CA THR A 127 2.97 -15.22 -9.79
C THR A 127 3.68 -16.48 -9.33
N ALA A 128 3.48 -16.92 -8.10
CA ALA A 128 4.07 -18.17 -7.61
C ALA A 128 3.56 -19.41 -8.39
N ALA A 129 2.30 -19.43 -8.79
CA ALA A 129 1.75 -20.52 -9.60
C ALA A 129 2.36 -20.56 -11.00
N VAL A 130 2.65 -19.41 -11.60
CA VAL A 130 3.32 -19.31 -12.90
C VAL A 130 4.78 -19.77 -12.80
N ASP A 131 5.51 -19.30 -11.79
CA ASP A 131 6.92 -19.62 -11.60
C ASP A 131 7.15 -21.11 -11.27
N LEU A 132 6.33 -21.66 -10.39
CA LEU A 132 6.41 -23.06 -9.96
C LEU A 132 5.71 -24.04 -10.93
N LYS A 133 4.99 -23.54 -11.94
CA LYS A 133 4.08 -24.33 -12.79
C LYS A 133 3.11 -25.22 -12.00
N ALA A 134 2.85 -24.88 -10.75
CA ALA A 134 1.97 -25.57 -9.82
C ALA A 134 1.39 -24.59 -8.81
N LEU A 135 0.21 -24.89 -8.26
CA LEU A 135 -0.35 -24.11 -7.18
C LEU A 135 0.53 -24.19 -5.92
N PRO A 136 0.83 -23.05 -5.27
CA PRO A 136 1.63 -23.07 -4.06
C PRO A 136 0.91 -23.84 -2.94
N PRO A 137 1.64 -24.56 -2.07
CA PRO A 137 1.04 -25.34 -1.01
C PRO A 137 0.26 -24.43 -0.03
N ALA A 138 -0.85 -24.95 0.51
CA ALA A 138 -1.70 -24.20 1.44
C ALA A 138 -0.93 -23.65 2.66
N THR A 139 0.08 -24.38 3.13
CA THR A 139 0.96 -23.95 4.23
C THR A 139 1.73 -22.66 3.89
N TRP A 140 2.11 -22.47 2.64
CA TRP A 140 2.79 -21.26 2.16
C TRP A 140 1.84 -20.05 2.19
N VAL A 141 0.57 -20.24 1.76
CA VAL A 141 -0.46 -19.20 1.82
C VAL A 141 -0.73 -18.80 3.27
N TRP A 142 -0.95 -19.78 4.17
CA TRP A 142 -1.25 -19.51 5.57
C TRP A 142 -0.11 -18.81 6.31
N ARG A 143 1.12 -19.24 6.08
CA ARG A 143 2.29 -18.73 6.83
C ARG A 143 2.97 -17.55 6.18
N GLY A 144 2.82 -17.39 4.86
CA GLY A 144 3.52 -16.37 4.09
C GLY A 144 2.67 -15.18 3.67
N LEU A 145 1.37 -15.37 3.37
CA LEU A 145 0.53 -14.30 2.82
C LEU A 145 -0.47 -13.71 3.82
N ILE A 146 -1.06 -14.55 4.67
CA ILE A 146 -2.09 -14.07 5.62
C ILE A 146 -1.51 -13.10 6.66
N PRO A 147 -0.34 -13.36 7.28
CA PRO A 147 0.22 -12.45 8.25
C PRO A 147 0.53 -11.04 7.70
N PRO A 148 1.19 -10.88 6.53
CA PRO A 148 1.37 -9.57 5.92
C PRO A 148 0.06 -8.86 5.63
N TRP A 149 -0.97 -9.60 5.22
CA TRP A 149 -2.29 -9.04 4.95
C TRP A 149 -2.96 -8.48 6.21
N ILE A 150 -2.95 -9.25 7.31
CA ILE A 150 -3.49 -8.79 8.61
C ILE A 150 -2.73 -7.55 9.08
N LEU A 151 -1.39 -7.58 9.02
CA LEU A 151 -0.56 -6.43 9.39
C LEU A 151 -0.87 -5.21 8.51
N THR A 152 -1.10 -5.42 7.22
CA THR A 152 -1.50 -4.33 6.30
C THR A 152 -2.79 -3.67 6.76
N ILE A 153 -3.79 -4.45 7.18
CA ILE A 153 -5.05 -3.90 7.72
C ILE A 153 -4.80 -3.13 9.02
N LEU A 154 -3.99 -3.65 9.93
CA LEU A 154 -3.66 -2.97 11.20
C LEU A 154 -2.93 -1.64 10.95
N PHE A 155 -1.96 -1.64 10.05
CA PHE A 155 -1.20 -0.44 9.69
C PHE A 155 -2.00 0.57 8.86
N SER A 156 -3.17 0.20 8.34
CA SER A 156 -4.03 1.11 7.58
C SER A 156 -4.43 2.34 8.39
N ALA A 157 -4.69 2.17 9.70
CA ALA A 157 -5.02 3.27 10.59
C ALA A 157 -3.86 4.27 10.73
N VAL A 158 -2.64 3.76 10.84
CA VAL A 158 -1.42 4.59 10.98
C VAL A 158 -1.17 5.38 9.70
N VAL A 159 -1.17 4.71 8.55
CA VAL A 159 -0.92 5.35 7.25
C VAL A 159 -2.00 6.37 6.92
N TYR A 160 -3.28 6.05 7.18
CA TYR A 160 -4.37 7.01 7.02
C TYR A 160 -4.19 8.24 7.90
N GLY A 161 -3.76 8.04 9.16
CA GLY A 161 -3.46 9.14 10.10
C GLY A 161 -2.33 10.04 9.61
N ILE A 162 -1.27 9.47 9.05
CA ILE A 162 -0.12 10.21 8.48
C ILE A 162 -0.61 11.10 7.33
N VAL A 163 -1.25 10.53 6.32
CA VAL A 163 -1.70 11.28 5.14
C VAL A 163 -2.75 12.33 5.49
N LYS A 164 -3.65 12.04 6.43
CA LYS A 164 -4.61 13.02 6.94
C LYS A 164 -3.94 14.15 7.71
N GLY A 165 -2.90 13.85 8.48
CA GLY A 165 -2.09 14.84 9.18
C GLY A 165 -1.37 15.80 8.22
N GLU A 166 -0.82 15.29 7.13
CA GLU A 166 -0.21 16.11 6.06
C GLU A 166 -1.22 17.08 5.45
N GLN A 167 -2.45 16.64 5.19
CA GLN A 167 -3.52 17.53 4.73
C GLN A 167 -3.83 18.65 5.73
N TRP A 168 -3.80 18.36 7.02
CA TRP A 168 -4.12 19.33 8.06
C TRP A 168 -3.03 20.40 8.20
N ILE A 169 -1.76 20.03 8.05
CA ILE A 169 -0.60 20.93 8.08
C ILE A 169 -0.62 21.89 6.87
N LEU A 170 -1.04 21.40 5.71
CA LEU A 170 -1.03 22.15 4.46
C LEU A 170 -2.29 22.98 4.19
N LYS A 171 -3.36 22.82 5.01
CA LYS A 171 -4.51 23.72 4.93
C LYS A 171 -4.08 25.09 5.49
N PRO A 172 -4.10 26.16 4.67
CA PRO A 172 -3.85 27.49 5.19
C PRO A 172 -4.88 27.77 6.30
N LYS A 173 -4.37 28.22 7.46
CA LYS A 173 -5.21 28.78 8.50
C LYS A 173 -5.92 29.99 7.91
N ALA A 174 -7.22 29.85 7.64
CA ALA A 174 -8.10 30.96 7.26
C ALA A 174 -8.26 31.92 8.44
#